data_755329df6a52931149ec6d1bee6c63cc
#
_entry.id   755329df6a52931149ec6d1bee6c63cc
#
_cell.length_a   1.000
_cell.length_b   1.000
_cell.length_c   1.000
_cell.angle_alpha   90.00
_cell.angle_beta   90.00
_cell.angle_gamma   90.00
#
_symmetry.space_group_name_H-M   'P 1'
#
loop_
_entity.id
_entity.type
_entity.pdbx_description
1 polymer ?
#
loop_
_entity_poly.entity_id
_entity_poly.type
_entity_poly.pdbx_seq_one_letter_code
_entity_poly.pdbx_strand_id
1 'polypeptide(L)'
;VGSATREALSNSRSALAGLGGKAQLATGEQLLAAGRVLGTSFQLRAALADPSGDRDAKLSIVNAVFASIDASARELLGVIATNVWSSEDDLLAGVEEIGIRVLAQSAPSSDIEAELFAFGAVVQSDSQLELAVGSKLGSDESKAALIERLLGAKASKQSVAIVSHLVQQPRGRRIGELLRFATSVVADEAGLAVATVTTASAISAEQLTRLTAALSANYGRGLRINHVIDPSLVGGVRVQLGDEVIDGSVASRLNELRLQLA
;
A
#
# COMPACT_ATOMS: atom_id res chain seq x y z
N VAL A 1 8.07 13.04 -2.61
CA VAL A 1 8.00 13.02 -1.14
C VAL A 1 9.06 13.95 -0.59
N GLY A 2 8.65 14.96 0.23
CA GLY A 2 9.56 15.93 0.85
C GLY A 2 10.54 15.30 1.85
N SER A 3 11.60 16.03 2.22
CA SER A 3 12.60 15.54 3.20
C SER A 3 11.96 15.31 4.58
N ALA A 4 11.09 16.22 5.03
CA ALA A 4 10.38 16.11 6.30
C ALA A 4 9.50 14.85 6.34
N THR A 5 8.75 14.57 5.27
CA THR A 5 7.93 13.35 5.18
C THR A 5 8.77 12.08 5.22
N ARG A 6 9.94 12.05 4.58
CA ARG A 6 10.84 10.87 4.64
C ARG A 6 11.33 10.61 6.06
N GLU A 7 11.70 11.65 6.77
CA GLU A 7 12.13 11.56 8.17
C GLU A 7 10.98 11.11 9.08
N ALA A 8 9.80 11.72 8.92
CA ALA A 8 8.59 11.36 9.66
C ALA A 8 8.21 9.87 9.47
N LEU A 9 8.26 9.38 8.23
CA LEU A 9 8.04 7.96 7.93
C LEU A 9 9.10 7.07 8.58
N SER A 10 10.37 7.44 8.51
CA SER A 10 11.47 6.69 9.13
C SER A 10 11.26 6.57 10.65
N ASN A 11 10.93 7.68 11.32
CA ASN A 11 10.66 7.71 12.75
C ASN A 11 9.43 6.86 13.11
N SER A 12 8.37 6.94 12.30
CA SER A 12 7.13 6.17 12.53
C SER A 12 7.35 4.67 12.34
N ARG A 13 8.14 4.26 11.34
CA ARG A 13 8.54 2.86 11.14
C ARG A 13 9.42 2.35 12.29
N SER A 14 10.33 3.19 12.80
CA SER A 14 11.15 2.85 13.96
C SER A 14 10.30 2.66 15.23
N ALA A 15 9.29 3.50 15.42
CA ALA A 15 8.34 3.33 16.54
C ALA A 15 7.55 2.02 16.41
N LEU A 16 7.10 1.67 15.21
CA LEU A 16 6.43 0.39 14.96
C LEU A 16 7.34 -0.79 15.29
N ALA A 17 8.59 -0.76 14.83
CA ALA A 17 9.57 -1.80 15.15
C ALA A 17 9.81 -1.92 16.66
N GLY A 18 9.78 -0.81 17.40
CA GLY A 18 9.91 -0.75 18.86
C GLY A 18 8.76 -1.43 19.61
N LEU A 19 7.59 -1.62 19.01
CA LEU A 19 6.48 -2.35 19.63
C LEU A 19 6.73 -3.87 19.78
N GLY A 20 7.70 -4.41 19.03
CA GLY A 20 8.20 -5.77 19.27
C GLY A 20 7.14 -6.87 19.19
N GLY A 21 6.28 -6.84 18.17
CA GLY A 21 5.24 -7.85 17.97
C GLY A 21 3.96 -7.66 18.80
N LYS A 22 3.81 -6.54 19.51
CA LYS A 22 2.55 -6.17 20.19
C LYS A 22 1.49 -5.63 19.22
N ALA A 23 1.89 -5.30 17.98
CA ALA A 23 0.99 -4.86 16.96
C ALA A 23 0.08 -6.00 16.51
N GLN A 24 -1.23 -5.84 16.68
CA GLN A 24 -2.25 -6.83 16.35
C GLN A 24 -3.18 -6.32 15.24
N LEU A 25 -4.04 -7.20 14.72
CA LEU A 25 -5.06 -6.84 13.74
C LEU A 25 -5.85 -5.59 14.19
N ALA A 26 -6.36 -5.59 15.43
CA ALA A 26 -7.12 -4.46 15.97
C ALA A 26 -6.34 -3.14 15.98
N THR A 27 -5.03 -3.19 16.26
CA THR A 27 -4.15 -2.00 16.25
C THR A 27 -4.09 -1.38 14.85
N GLY A 28 -3.94 -2.21 13.81
CA GLY A 28 -3.92 -1.74 12.42
C GLY A 28 -5.28 -1.18 11.97
N GLU A 29 -6.36 -1.89 12.27
CA GLU A 29 -7.72 -1.45 11.97
C GLU A 29 -8.05 -0.10 12.63
N GLN A 30 -7.65 0.09 13.88
CA GLN A 30 -7.85 1.33 14.63
C GLN A 30 -7.01 2.49 14.09
N LEU A 31 -5.77 2.24 13.66
CA LEU A 31 -4.95 3.27 12.99
C LEU A 31 -5.59 3.70 11.67
N LEU A 32 -6.03 2.74 10.85
CA LEU A 32 -6.72 3.06 9.60
C LEU A 32 -8.05 3.79 9.84
N ALA A 33 -8.78 3.43 10.91
CA ALA A 33 -9.97 4.17 11.32
C ALA A 33 -9.64 5.60 11.78
N ALA A 34 -8.57 5.79 12.55
CA ALA A 34 -8.08 7.12 12.91
C ALA A 34 -7.72 7.94 11.67
N GLY A 35 -7.09 7.33 10.67
CA GLY A 35 -6.81 7.95 9.37
C GLY A 35 -8.09 8.45 8.68
N ARG A 36 -9.19 7.69 8.72
CA ARG A 36 -10.49 8.14 8.18
C ARG A 36 -11.06 9.33 8.95
N VAL A 37 -10.99 9.32 10.28
CA VAL A 37 -11.41 10.47 11.11
C VAL A 37 -10.60 11.72 10.76
N LEU A 38 -9.27 11.60 10.64
CA LEU A 38 -8.40 12.70 10.20
C LEU A 38 -8.75 13.18 8.79
N GLY A 39 -9.08 12.26 7.89
CA GLY A 39 -9.45 12.58 6.51
C GLY A 39 -10.74 13.38 6.39
N THR A 40 -11.69 13.18 7.31
CA THR A 40 -12.98 13.89 7.32
C THR A 40 -12.97 15.19 8.12
N SER A 41 -12.02 15.38 9.04
CA SER A 41 -11.90 16.59 9.87
C SER A 41 -10.71 17.46 9.46
N PHE A 42 -10.99 18.49 8.67
CA PHE A 42 -9.95 19.45 8.25
C PHE A 42 -9.25 20.09 9.46
N GLN A 43 -10.01 20.54 10.48
CA GLN A 43 -9.44 21.21 11.64
C GLN A 43 -8.50 20.30 12.43
N LEU A 44 -8.89 19.03 12.63
CA LEU A 44 -8.06 18.07 13.35
C LEU A 44 -6.79 17.76 12.57
N ARG A 45 -6.91 17.55 11.25
CA ARG A 45 -5.78 17.29 10.36
C ARG A 45 -4.81 18.46 10.33
N ALA A 46 -5.32 19.68 10.15
CA ALA A 46 -4.50 20.90 10.15
C ALA A 46 -3.75 21.09 11.48
N ALA A 47 -4.43 20.88 12.63
CA ALA A 47 -3.81 21.01 13.95
C ALA A 47 -2.68 19.98 14.16
N LEU A 48 -2.84 18.74 13.71
CA LEU A 48 -1.81 17.71 13.86
C LEU A 48 -0.68 17.84 12.83
N ALA A 49 -0.95 18.38 11.65
CA ALA A 49 0.05 18.58 10.61
C ALA A 49 0.84 19.87 10.75
N ASP A 50 0.40 20.82 11.60
CA ASP A 50 1.08 22.10 11.80
C ASP A 50 2.55 21.88 12.22
N PRO A 51 3.53 22.30 11.41
CA PRO A 51 4.94 22.11 11.73
C PRO A 51 5.40 22.95 12.93
N SER A 52 4.67 24.02 13.25
CA SER A 52 4.93 24.91 14.41
C SER A 52 4.18 24.49 15.67
N GLY A 53 3.27 23.51 15.56
CA GLY A 53 2.44 23.03 16.66
C GLY A 53 3.26 22.38 17.77
N ASP A 54 2.95 22.75 19.02
CA ASP A 54 3.58 22.19 20.20
C ASP A 54 3.35 20.68 20.28
N ARG A 55 4.41 19.92 20.60
CA ARG A 55 4.37 18.45 20.66
C ARG A 55 3.37 17.95 21.71
N ASP A 56 3.36 18.56 22.90
CA ASP A 56 2.50 18.11 24.00
C ASP A 56 1.04 18.45 23.71
N ALA A 57 0.79 19.57 23.02
CA ALA A 57 -0.54 19.91 22.53
C ALA A 57 -1.06 18.90 21.52
N LYS A 58 -0.23 18.46 20.55
CA LYS A 58 -0.60 17.41 19.58
C LYS A 58 -0.88 16.08 20.27
N LEU A 59 -0.06 15.68 21.24
CA LEU A 59 -0.29 14.47 22.03
C LEU A 59 -1.58 14.55 22.84
N SER A 60 -1.89 15.72 23.40
CA SER A 60 -3.14 15.96 24.13
C SER A 60 -4.36 15.81 23.23
N ILE A 61 -4.29 16.33 22.00
CA ILE A 61 -5.34 16.15 20.97
C ILE A 61 -5.53 14.67 20.65
N VAL A 62 -4.43 13.95 20.37
CA VAL A 62 -4.49 12.50 20.05
C VAL A 62 -5.11 11.73 21.21
N ASN A 63 -4.69 11.99 22.44
CA ASN A 63 -5.20 11.31 23.63
C ASN A 63 -6.67 11.61 23.91
N ALA A 64 -7.13 12.83 23.62
CA ALA A 64 -8.52 13.22 23.82
C ALA A 64 -9.44 12.64 22.74
N VAL A 65 -9.07 12.81 21.46
CA VAL A 65 -9.91 12.41 20.32
C VAL A 65 -9.94 10.89 20.15
N PHE A 66 -8.81 10.23 20.35
CA PHE A 66 -8.63 8.79 20.14
C PHE A 66 -8.48 8.00 21.46
N ALA A 67 -9.16 8.44 22.53
CA ALA A 67 -9.12 7.81 23.84
C ALA A 67 -9.60 6.33 23.82
N SER A 68 -10.47 5.98 22.88
CA SER A 68 -11.11 4.66 22.77
C SER A 68 -10.27 3.60 22.05
N ILE A 69 -9.21 3.99 21.31
CA ILE A 69 -8.34 3.03 20.62
C ILE A 69 -7.33 2.42 21.61
N ASP A 70 -6.77 1.25 21.24
CA ASP A 70 -5.80 0.57 22.09
C ASP A 70 -4.51 1.40 22.31
N ALA A 71 -3.75 1.04 23.34
CA ALA A 71 -2.56 1.80 23.73
C ALA A 71 -1.50 1.81 22.64
N SER A 72 -1.30 0.70 21.91
CA SER A 72 -0.31 0.60 20.84
C SER A 72 -0.71 1.45 19.62
N ALA A 73 -1.99 1.45 19.24
CA ALA A 73 -2.47 2.30 18.16
C ALA A 73 -2.34 3.79 18.52
N ARG A 74 -2.67 4.15 19.77
CA ARG A 74 -2.56 5.53 20.25
C ARG A 74 -1.11 6.00 20.36
N GLU A 75 -0.20 5.14 20.80
CA GLU A 75 1.24 5.42 20.84
C GLU A 75 1.78 5.70 19.43
N LEU A 76 1.49 4.82 18.46
CA LEU A 76 1.89 5.03 17.07
C LEU A 76 1.29 6.31 16.47
N LEU A 77 0.00 6.55 16.69
CA LEU A 77 -0.66 7.76 16.21
C LEU A 77 -0.04 9.02 16.84
N GLY A 78 0.34 8.97 18.11
CA GLY A 78 1.06 10.03 18.81
C GLY A 78 2.42 10.32 18.19
N VAL A 79 3.19 9.29 17.87
CA VAL A 79 4.48 9.45 17.15
C VAL A 79 4.25 10.07 15.77
N ILE A 80 3.29 9.55 15.00
CA ILE A 80 2.97 10.08 13.66
C ILE A 80 2.57 11.57 13.74
N ALA A 81 1.69 11.93 14.67
CA ALA A 81 1.19 13.29 14.83
C ALA A 81 2.26 14.30 15.28
N THR A 82 3.24 13.86 16.05
CA THR A 82 4.32 14.71 16.56
C THR A 82 5.50 14.90 15.63
N ASN A 83 5.56 14.14 14.53
CA ASN A 83 6.53 14.36 13.47
C ASN A 83 6.14 15.57 12.59
N VAL A 84 7.12 16.13 11.88
CA VAL A 84 6.90 17.19 10.89
C VAL A 84 6.68 16.56 9.52
N TRP A 85 5.54 16.84 8.91
CA TRP A 85 5.17 16.38 7.58
C TRP A 85 5.25 17.52 6.56
N SER A 86 5.57 17.22 5.32
CA SER A 86 5.66 18.25 4.27
C SER A 86 4.29 18.80 3.87
N SER A 87 3.22 18.06 4.12
CA SER A 87 1.82 18.48 3.90
C SER A 87 0.86 17.70 4.81
N GLU A 88 -0.38 18.18 4.92
CA GLU A 88 -1.47 17.46 5.60
C GLU A 88 -1.77 16.11 4.94
N ASP A 89 -1.67 16.02 3.61
CA ASP A 89 -1.88 14.79 2.86
C ASP A 89 -0.77 13.77 3.11
N ASP A 90 0.47 14.23 3.36
CA ASP A 90 1.57 13.36 3.75
C ASP A 90 1.37 12.77 5.16
N LEU A 91 0.80 13.54 6.10
CA LEU A 91 0.40 13.01 7.40
C LEU A 91 -0.62 11.87 7.25
N LEU A 92 -1.66 12.08 6.44
CA LEU A 92 -2.66 11.03 6.17
C LEU A 92 -2.05 9.80 5.50
N ALA A 93 -1.16 10.01 4.54
CA ALA A 93 -0.43 8.92 3.88
C ALA A 93 0.45 8.16 4.88
N GLY A 94 1.07 8.85 5.83
CA GLY A 94 1.84 8.24 6.91
C GLY A 94 1.00 7.36 7.83
N VAL A 95 -0.18 7.84 8.25
CA VAL A 95 -1.11 7.02 9.05
C VAL A 95 -1.56 5.78 8.29
N GLU A 96 -1.91 5.93 6.99
CA GLU A 96 -2.30 4.83 6.11
C GLU A 96 -1.16 3.80 5.98
N GLU A 97 0.08 4.25 5.69
CA GLU A 97 1.22 3.38 5.54
C GLU A 97 1.53 2.59 6.83
N ILE A 98 1.59 3.28 7.98
CA ILE A 98 1.87 2.59 9.26
C ILE A 98 0.74 1.63 9.62
N GLY A 99 -0.52 1.99 9.38
CA GLY A 99 -1.65 1.08 9.58
C GLY A 99 -1.55 -0.20 8.74
N ILE A 100 -1.17 -0.09 7.46
CA ILE A 100 -0.94 -1.24 6.58
C ILE A 100 0.24 -2.09 7.07
N ARG A 101 1.35 -1.47 7.51
CA ARG A 101 2.51 -2.20 8.07
C ARG A 101 2.14 -2.98 9.34
N VAL A 102 1.35 -2.37 10.25
CA VAL A 102 0.84 -3.06 11.43
C VAL A 102 0.02 -4.30 11.04
N LEU A 103 -0.87 -4.16 10.05
CA LEU A 103 -1.65 -5.29 9.56
C LEU A 103 -0.75 -6.38 8.97
N ALA A 104 0.26 -6.02 8.19
CA ALA A 104 1.23 -6.98 7.65
C ALA A 104 1.99 -7.73 8.76
N GLN A 105 2.49 -7.02 9.78
CA GLN A 105 3.18 -7.63 10.93
C GLN A 105 2.27 -8.54 11.76
N SER A 106 0.96 -8.23 11.85
CA SER A 106 0.02 -8.99 12.66
C SER A 106 -0.28 -10.40 12.13
N ALA A 107 0.09 -10.69 10.87
CA ALA A 107 -0.12 -12.01 10.25
C ALA A 107 1.03 -12.38 9.31
N PRO A 108 2.24 -12.63 9.83
CA PRO A 108 3.43 -12.87 9.01
C PRO A 108 3.37 -14.17 8.18
N SER A 109 2.46 -15.06 8.51
CA SER A 109 2.21 -16.30 7.76
C SER A 109 1.15 -16.16 6.65
N SER A 110 0.46 -15.05 6.58
CA SER A 110 -0.56 -14.78 5.55
C SER A 110 0.10 -14.16 4.32
N ASP A 111 -0.37 -14.55 3.14
CA ASP A 111 0.14 -14.04 1.87
C ASP A 111 -0.65 -12.79 1.42
N ILE A 112 -0.68 -11.77 2.33
CA ILE A 112 -1.44 -10.52 2.15
C ILE A 112 -1.10 -9.86 0.80
N GLU A 113 0.17 -9.87 0.45
CA GLU A 113 0.65 -9.27 -0.81
C GLU A 113 0.01 -9.93 -2.03
N ALA A 114 0.00 -11.28 -2.11
CA ALA A 114 -0.62 -12.01 -3.21
C ALA A 114 -2.15 -11.85 -3.22
N GLU A 115 -2.79 -11.78 -2.04
CA GLU A 115 -4.24 -11.54 -1.93
C GLU A 115 -4.63 -10.15 -2.47
N LEU A 116 -3.87 -9.10 -2.12
CA LEU A 116 -4.08 -7.75 -2.64
C LEU A 116 -3.84 -7.67 -4.15
N PHE A 117 -2.80 -8.33 -4.64
CA PHE A 117 -2.51 -8.41 -6.06
C PHE A 117 -3.62 -9.13 -6.84
N ALA A 118 -4.06 -10.29 -6.35
CA ALA A 118 -5.15 -11.05 -6.97
C ALA A 118 -6.46 -10.24 -7.01
N PHE A 119 -6.79 -9.54 -5.93
CA PHE A 119 -7.94 -8.65 -5.92
C PHE A 119 -7.80 -7.51 -6.94
N GLY A 120 -6.61 -6.92 -7.05
CA GLY A 120 -6.30 -5.90 -8.05
C GLY A 120 -6.51 -6.38 -9.48
N ALA A 121 -6.10 -7.60 -9.79
CA ALA A 121 -6.31 -8.22 -11.10
C ALA A 121 -7.81 -8.42 -11.41
N VAL A 122 -8.60 -8.86 -10.42
CA VAL A 122 -10.05 -9.01 -10.56
C VAL A 122 -10.73 -7.65 -10.81
N VAL A 123 -10.37 -6.62 -10.05
CA VAL A 123 -10.92 -5.26 -10.23
C VAL A 123 -10.58 -4.71 -11.62
N GLN A 124 -9.36 -4.94 -12.13
CA GLN A 124 -8.97 -4.49 -13.47
C GLN A 124 -9.67 -5.24 -14.59
N SER A 125 -10.06 -6.50 -14.37
CA SER A 125 -10.76 -7.31 -15.38
C SER A 125 -12.26 -7.07 -15.44
N ASP A 126 -12.85 -6.40 -14.44
CA ASP A 126 -14.29 -6.14 -14.34
C ASP A 126 -14.55 -4.64 -14.11
N SER A 127 -14.96 -3.95 -15.18
CA SER A 127 -15.25 -2.52 -15.14
C SER A 127 -16.44 -2.16 -14.24
N GLN A 128 -17.40 -3.08 -14.04
CA GLN A 128 -18.52 -2.85 -13.14
C GLN A 128 -18.05 -2.92 -11.68
N LEU A 129 -17.17 -3.86 -11.37
CA LEU A 129 -16.55 -3.95 -10.06
C LEU A 129 -15.66 -2.73 -9.78
N GLU A 130 -14.84 -2.30 -10.76
CA GLU A 130 -14.02 -1.09 -10.61
C GLU A 130 -14.89 0.14 -10.32
N LEU A 131 -16.00 0.31 -11.03
CA LEU A 131 -16.96 1.39 -10.76
C LEU A 131 -17.60 1.26 -9.38
N ALA A 132 -18.00 0.05 -8.96
CA ALA A 132 -18.64 -0.17 -7.67
C ALA A 132 -17.71 0.17 -6.49
N VAL A 133 -16.45 -0.30 -6.52
CA VAL A 133 -15.47 -0.03 -5.45
C VAL A 133 -14.92 1.40 -5.50
N GLY A 134 -14.83 2.00 -6.69
CA GLY A 134 -14.36 3.38 -6.92
C GLY A 134 -15.44 4.45 -6.79
N SER A 135 -16.72 4.06 -6.65
CA SER A 135 -17.84 4.99 -6.62
C SER A 135 -17.76 5.97 -5.46
N LYS A 136 -18.04 7.24 -5.74
CA LYS A 136 -18.22 8.28 -4.72
C LYS A 136 -19.65 8.33 -4.15
N LEU A 137 -20.58 7.58 -4.73
CA LEU A 137 -22.01 7.62 -4.38
C LEU A 137 -22.39 6.64 -3.28
N GLY A 138 -21.61 5.58 -3.05
CA GLY A 138 -21.86 4.61 -1.98
C GLY A 138 -21.38 5.14 -0.62
N SER A 139 -22.14 4.83 0.46
CA SER A 139 -21.64 5.10 1.81
C SER A 139 -20.44 4.23 2.14
N ASP A 140 -19.61 4.67 3.08
CA ASP A 140 -18.41 3.94 3.51
C ASP A 140 -18.76 2.55 4.06
N GLU A 141 -19.91 2.41 4.75
CA GLU A 141 -20.42 1.15 5.26
C GLU A 141 -20.82 0.19 4.12
N SER A 142 -21.48 0.72 3.07
CA SER A 142 -21.88 -0.08 1.90
C SER A 142 -20.65 -0.62 1.16
N LYS A 143 -19.58 0.19 1.05
CA LYS A 143 -18.33 -0.22 0.43
C LYS A 143 -17.63 -1.29 1.27
N ALA A 144 -17.53 -1.09 2.58
CA ALA A 144 -16.95 -2.09 3.49
C ALA A 144 -17.73 -3.41 3.43
N ALA A 145 -19.07 -3.37 3.43
CA ALA A 145 -19.92 -4.56 3.30
C ALA A 145 -19.71 -5.27 1.94
N LEU A 146 -19.48 -4.51 0.86
CA LEU A 146 -19.16 -5.08 -0.45
C LEU A 146 -17.82 -5.84 -0.39
N ILE A 147 -16.79 -5.24 0.19
CA ILE A 147 -15.47 -5.87 0.33
C ILE A 147 -15.55 -7.13 1.20
N GLU A 148 -16.27 -7.06 2.33
CA GLU A 148 -16.49 -8.24 3.19
C GLU A 148 -17.15 -9.39 2.42
N ARG A 149 -18.15 -9.11 1.60
CA ARG A 149 -18.83 -10.13 0.77
C ARG A 149 -17.92 -10.73 -0.30
N LEU A 150 -17.00 -9.93 -0.87
CA LEU A 150 -16.10 -10.38 -1.94
C LEU A 150 -14.90 -11.16 -1.40
N LEU A 151 -14.32 -10.73 -0.28
CA LEU A 151 -13.05 -11.20 0.24
C LEU A 151 -13.14 -11.95 1.56
N GLY A 152 -14.17 -11.74 2.39
CA GLY A 152 -14.21 -12.22 3.78
C GLY A 152 -14.02 -13.73 3.96
N ALA A 153 -14.45 -14.54 2.98
CA ALA A 153 -14.24 -16.00 2.97
C ALA A 153 -13.02 -16.46 2.14
N LYS A 154 -12.32 -15.56 1.45
CA LYS A 154 -11.30 -15.90 0.44
C LYS A 154 -9.92 -15.29 0.72
N ALA A 155 -9.86 -14.32 1.61
CA ALA A 155 -8.64 -13.59 1.96
C ALA A 155 -8.48 -13.50 3.47
N SER A 156 -7.28 -13.13 3.91
CA SER A 156 -7.00 -12.86 5.32
C SER A 156 -7.81 -11.65 5.82
N LYS A 157 -8.08 -11.62 7.12
CA LYS A 157 -8.74 -10.46 7.75
C LYS A 157 -7.95 -9.18 7.54
N GLN A 158 -6.64 -9.27 7.47
CA GLN A 158 -5.74 -8.17 7.20
C GLN A 158 -5.96 -7.58 5.80
N SER A 159 -6.05 -8.42 4.78
CA SER A 159 -6.35 -7.98 3.40
C SER A 159 -7.73 -7.35 3.30
N VAL A 160 -8.73 -7.94 3.97
CA VAL A 160 -10.09 -7.36 4.03
C VAL A 160 -10.05 -5.98 4.68
N ALA A 161 -9.35 -5.81 5.81
CA ALA A 161 -9.22 -4.54 6.50
C ALA A 161 -8.50 -3.48 5.64
N ILE A 162 -7.39 -3.85 4.98
CA ILE A 162 -6.67 -2.96 4.06
C ILE A 162 -7.58 -2.51 2.91
N VAL A 163 -8.18 -3.44 2.18
CA VAL A 163 -9.01 -3.12 1.01
C VAL A 163 -10.23 -2.29 1.42
N SER A 164 -10.89 -2.63 2.54
CA SER A 164 -12.00 -1.85 3.08
C SER A 164 -11.61 -0.41 3.36
N HIS A 165 -10.46 -0.18 3.98
CA HIS A 165 -9.95 1.17 4.21
C HIS A 165 -9.71 1.93 2.89
N LEU A 166 -9.03 1.29 1.93
CA LEU A 166 -8.68 1.92 0.65
C LEU A 166 -9.92 2.38 -0.15
N VAL A 167 -11.00 1.59 -0.13
CA VAL A 167 -12.25 1.95 -0.82
C VAL A 167 -13.06 3.01 -0.07
N GLN A 168 -12.93 3.09 1.26
CA GLN A 168 -13.56 4.12 2.09
C GLN A 168 -12.85 5.46 2.00
N GLN A 169 -11.51 5.46 1.85
CA GLN A 169 -10.69 6.68 1.83
C GLN A 169 -9.75 6.74 0.61
N PRO A 170 -10.27 6.83 -0.61
CA PRO A 170 -9.45 6.81 -1.82
C PRO A 170 -8.60 8.08 -2.02
N ARG A 171 -8.96 9.20 -1.42
CA ARG A 171 -8.24 10.48 -1.52
C ARG A 171 -7.91 10.89 -2.96
N GLY A 172 -8.86 10.68 -3.89
CA GLY A 172 -8.72 11.01 -5.30
C GLY A 172 -7.87 10.03 -6.14
N ARG A 173 -7.29 9.00 -5.53
CA ARG A 173 -6.53 7.95 -6.22
C ARG A 173 -7.47 6.87 -6.79
N ARG A 174 -7.04 6.22 -7.87
CA ARG A 174 -7.76 5.06 -8.42
C ARG A 174 -7.49 3.83 -7.57
N ILE A 175 -8.47 2.91 -7.50
CA ILE A 175 -8.34 1.69 -6.68
C ILE A 175 -7.12 0.85 -7.06
N GLY A 176 -6.77 0.76 -8.36
CA GLY A 176 -5.57 0.05 -8.80
C GLY A 176 -4.26 0.67 -8.29
N GLU A 177 -4.19 2.00 -8.14
CA GLU A 177 -3.04 2.70 -7.55
C GLU A 177 -2.93 2.44 -6.05
N LEU A 178 -4.08 2.48 -5.37
CA LEU A 178 -4.18 2.20 -3.95
C LEU A 178 -3.73 0.78 -3.61
N LEU A 179 -4.19 -0.21 -4.39
CA LEU A 179 -3.80 -1.60 -4.21
C LEU A 179 -2.31 -1.82 -4.47
N ARG A 180 -1.75 -1.23 -5.53
CA ARG A 180 -0.29 -1.29 -5.79
C ARG A 180 0.51 -0.70 -4.65
N PHE A 181 0.09 0.47 -4.13
CA PHE A 181 0.74 1.08 -2.97
C PHE A 181 0.69 0.14 -1.75
N ALA A 182 -0.48 -0.39 -1.40
CA ALA A 182 -0.62 -1.29 -0.25
C ALA A 182 0.22 -2.56 -0.42
N THR A 183 0.22 -3.17 -1.62
CA THR A 183 1.05 -4.33 -1.96
C THR A 183 2.54 -4.03 -1.76
N SER A 184 3.00 -2.85 -2.20
CA SER A 184 4.40 -2.45 -2.04
C SER A 184 4.79 -2.25 -0.56
N VAL A 185 3.89 -1.67 0.25
CA VAL A 185 4.11 -1.48 1.70
C VAL A 185 4.19 -2.82 2.43
N VAL A 186 3.28 -3.76 2.11
CA VAL A 186 3.26 -5.10 2.70
C VAL A 186 4.53 -5.88 2.34
N ALA A 187 4.96 -5.83 1.08
CA ALA A 187 6.19 -6.51 0.65
C ALA A 187 7.44 -5.89 1.28
N ASP A 188 7.52 -4.56 1.36
CA ASP A 188 8.62 -3.85 2.01
C ASP A 188 8.73 -4.22 3.50
N GLU A 189 7.60 -4.40 4.18
CA GLU A 189 7.56 -4.87 5.57
C GLU A 189 8.12 -6.30 5.72
N ALA A 190 7.94 -7.15 4.73
CA ALA A 190 8.54 -8.48 4.66
C ALA A 190 10.02 -8.47 4.20
N GLY A 191 10.62 -7.29 4.00
CA GLY A 191 11.98 -7.14 3.46
C GLY A 191 12.11 -7.47 1.97
N LEU A 192 10.99 -7.52 1.25
CA LEU A 192 10.93 -7.83 -0.17
C LEU A 192 10.62 -6.57 -0.99
N ALA A 193 11.01 -6.58 -2.25
CA ALA A 193 10.49 -5.63 -3.22
C ALA A 193 9.54 -6.32 -4.20
N VAL A 194 8.53 -5.60 -4.67
CA VAL A 194 7.58 -6.12 -5.66
C VAL A 194 8.06 -5.79 -7.06
N ALA A 195 8.19 -6.82 -7.90
CA ALA A 195 8.40 -6.68 -9.32
C ALA A 195 7.18 -7.21 -10.09
N THR A 196 6.56 -6.38 -10.91
CA THR A 196 5.52 -6.84 -11.84
C THR A 196 6.18 -7.25 -13.14
N VAL A 197 6.02 -8.51 -13.51
CA VAL A 197 6.54 -9.11 -14.75
C VAL A 197 5.39 -9.31 -15.71
N THR A 198 5.41 -8.62 -16.83
CA THR A 198 4.39 -8.76 -17.89
C THR A 198 4.97 -9.53 -19.08
N THR A 199 4.24 -10.54 -19.53
CA THR A 199 4.61 -11.38 -20.70
C THR A 199 3.41 -11.56 -21.62
N ALA A 200 3.67 -11.88 -22.89
CA ALA A 200 2.60 -12.14 -23.87
C ALA A 200 1.82 -13.43 -23.58
N SER A 201 2.45 -14.41 -22.94
CA SER A 201 1.88 -15.72 -22.61
C SER A 201 2.40 -16.20 -21.25
N ALA A 202 1.76 -17.22 -20.70
CA ALA A 202 2.21 -17.82 -19.44
C ALA A 202 3.66 -18.34 -19.56
N ILE A 203 4.44 -18.08 -18.52
CA ILE A 203 5.81 -18.62 -18.38
C ILE A 203 5.80 -19.77 -17.39
N SER A 204 6.75 -20.71 -17.55
CA SER A 204 6.85 -21.86 -16.64
C SER A 204 7.34 -21.42 -15.24
N ALA A 205 7.03 -22.24 -14.23
CA ALA A 205 7.51 -22.00 -12.86
C ALA A 205 9.05 -21.94 -12.80
N GLU A 206 9.74 -22.74 -13.61
CA GLU A 206 11.19 -22.75 -13.70
C GLU A 206 11.74 -21.44 -14.30
N GLN A 207 11.09 -20.91 -15.35
CA GLN A 207 11.45 -19.62 -15.95
C GLN A 207 11.23 -18.48 -14.95
N LEU A 208 10.11 -18.52 -14.22
CA LEU A 208 9.80 -17.54 -13.18
C LEU A 208 10.85 -17.57 -12.07
N THR A 209 11.25 -18.75 -11.60
CA THR A 209 12.27 -18.90 -10.56
C THR A 209 13.62 -18.37 -11.02
N ARG A 210 14.04 -18.67 -12.24
CA ARG A 210 15.29 -18.13 -12.82
C ARG A 210 15.27 -16.61 -12.95
N LEU A 211 14.15 -16.06 -13.40
CA LEU A 211 13.96 -14.62 -13.52
C LEU A 211 14.01 -13.94 -12.14
N THR A 212 13.34 -14.52 -11.14
CA THR A 212 13.37 -14.02 -9.75
C THR A 212 14.79 -13.98 -9.21
N ALA A 213 15.55 -15.06 -9.38
CA ALA A 213 16.93 -15.16 -8.91
C ALA A 213 17.83 -14.11 -9.60
N ALA A 214 17.71 -13.95 -10.92
CA ALA A 214 18.48 -12.99 -11.67
C ALA A 214 18.18 -11.53 -11.27
N LEU A 215 16.90 -11.19 -11.12
CA LEU A 215 16.48 -9.87 -10.69
C LEU A 215 16.90 -9.59 -9.23
N SER A 216 16.71 -10.57 -8.33
CA SER A 216 17.13 -10.43 -6.92
C SER A 216 18.66 -10.20 -6.80
N ALA A 217 19.46 -10.90 -7.58
CA ALA A 217 20.90 -10.70 -7.63
C ALA A 217 21.27 -9.30 -8.15
N ASN A 218 20.58 -8.80 -9.17
CA ASN A 218 20.85 -7.51 -9.77
C ASN A 218 20.47 -6.35 -8.83
N TYR A 219 19.38 -6.47 -8.09
CA TYR A 219 18.89 -5.43 -7.17
C TYR A 219 19.40 -5.58 -5.74
N GLY A 220 20.13 -6.65 -5.41
CA GLY A 220 20.75 -6.86 -4.10
C GLY A 220 19.76 -7.10 -2.96
N ARG A 221 18.48 -7.43 -3.27
CA ARG A 221 17.42 -7.71 -2.28
C ARG A 221 16.44 -8.77 -2.80
N GLY A 222 15.72 -9.40 -1.87
CA GLY A 222 14.67 -10.33 -2.22
C GLY A 222 13.56 -9.66 -3.04
N LEU A 223 13.08 -10.35 -4.06
CA LEU A 223 12.00 -9.87 -4.92
C LEU A 223 10.80 -10.82 -4.86
N ARG A 224 9.62 -10.22 -4.76
CA ARG A 224 8.34 -10.88 -5.02
C ARG A 224 7.93 -10.56 -6.45
N ILE A 225 7.68 -11.60 -7.26
CA ILE A 225 7.27 -11.39 -8.65
C ILE A 225 5.77 -11.59 -8.79
N ASN A 226 5.09 -10.59 -9.28
CA ASN A 226 3.70 -10.61 -9.71
C ASN A 226 3.66 -10.76 -11.24
N HIS A 227 3.23 -11.93 -11.72
CA HIS A 227 3.19 -12.23 -13.14
C HIS A 227 1.84 -11.81 -13.75
N VAL A 228 1.90 -11.00 -14.79
CA VAL A 228 0.74 -10.54 -15.59
C VAL A 228 0.89 -11.05 -17.01
N ILE A 229 -0.18 -11.59 -17.58
CA ILE A 229 -0.22 -11.98 -18.99
C ILE A 229 -0.94 -10.87 -19.75
N ASP A 230 -0.24 -10.25 -20.70
CA ASP A 230 -0.79 -9.24 -21.61
C ASP A 230 -0.55 -9.66 -23.07
N PRO A 231 -1.59 -10.19 -23.73
CA PRO A 231 -1.46 -10.64 -25.13
C PRO A 231 -1.13 -9.53 -26.11
N SER A 232 -1.28 -8.24 -25.74
CA SER A 232 -0.89 -7.11 -26.57
C SER A 232 0.63 -6.93 -26.67
N LEU A 233 1.38 -7.54 -25.76
CA LEU A 233 2.84 -7.54 -25.82
C LEU A 233 3.32 -8.42 -26.98
N VAL A 234 4.10 -7.85 -27.89
CA VAL A 234 4.65 -8.59 -29.07
C VAL A 234 5.89 -9.40 -28.64
N GLY A 235 5.75 -10.28 -27.63
CA GLY A 235 6.83 -11.12 -27.12
C GLY A 235 7.84 -10.37 -26.21
N GLY A 236 8.71 -11.14 -25.55
CA GLY A 236 9.64 -10.59 -24.57
C GLY A 236 9.04 -10.43 -23.17
N VAL A 237 9.70 -9.67 -22.32
CA VAL A 237 9.34 -9.45 -20.92
C VAL A 237 9.43 -7.97 -20.60
N ARG A 238 8.41 -7.43 -19.95
CA ARG A 238 8.45 -6.11 -19.31
C ARG A 238 8.49 -6.32 -17.79
N VAL A 239 9.45 -5.70 -17.11
CA VAL A 239 9.58 -5.76 -15.66
C VAL A 239 9.41 -4.35 -15.11
N GLN A 240 8.51 -4.19 -14.15
CA GLN A 240 8.32 -2.95 -13.41
C GLN A 240 8.68 -3.19 -11.93
N LEU A 241 9.61 -2.40 -11.41
CA LEU A 241 10.03 -2.40 -10.02
C LEU A 241 9.86 -0.98 -9.44
N GLY A 242 8.79 -0.76 -8.69
CA GLY A 242 8.43 0.59 -8.27
C GLY A 242 8.19 1.51 -9.48
N ASP A 243 8.97 2.59 -9.58
CA ASP A 243 8.90 3.56 -10.68
C ASP A 243 9.80 3.19 -11.87
N GLU A 244 10.68 2.19 -11.70
CA GLU A 244 11.58 1.74 -12.75
C GLU A 244 10.89 0.70 -13.65
N VAL A 245 10.99 0.91 -14.97
CA VAL A 245 10.46 0.00 -15.98
C VAL A 245 11.59 -0.47 -16.88
N ILE A 246 11.83 -1.77 -16.92
CA ILE A 246 12.74 -2.43 -17.85
C ILE A 246 11.88 -3.08 -18.93
N ASP A 247 11.89 -2.50 -20.12
CA ASP A 247 11.14 -3.03 -21.26
C ASP A 247 12.06 -3.84 -22.19
N GLY A 248 12.07 -5.15 -21.98
CA GLY A 248 12.75 -6.14 -22.82
C GLY A 248 11.85 -6.71 -23.92
N SER A 249 10.75 -6.06 -24.29
CA SER A 249 9.87 -6.53 -25.34
C SER A 249 10.52 -6.46 -26.73
N VAL A 250 10.05 -7.33 -27.64
CA VAL A 250 10.50 -7.32 -29.04
C VAL A 250 10.17 -5.99 -29.70
N ALA A 251 9.03 -5.38 -29.34
CA ALA A 251 8.63 -4.06 -29.85
C ALA A 251 9.61 -2.95 -29.46
N SER A 252 10.07 -2.93 -28.22
CA SER A 252 11.08 -1.96 -27.74
C SER A 252 12.40 -2.14 -28.50
N ARG A 253 12.90 -3.37 -28.65
CA ARG A 253 14.13 -3.65 -29.38
C ARG A 253 14.05 -3.29 -30.86
N LEU A 254 12.90 -3.51 -31.50
CA LEU A 254 12.69 -3.10 -32.90
C LEU A 254 12.67 -1.57 -33.05
N ASN A 255 12.09 -0.86 -32.09
CA ASN A 255 12.11 0.61 -32.08
C ASN A 255 13.53 1.16 -31.88
N GLU A 256 14.33 0.56 -30.98
CA GLU A 256 15.74 0.93 -30.77
C GLU A 256 16.55 0.73 -32.05
N LEU A 257 16.40 -0.43 -32.72
CA LEU A 257 17.04 -0.70 -33.98
C LEU A 257 16.63 0.29 -35.09
N ARG A 258 15.33 0.64 -35.14
CA ARG A 258 14.84 1.63 -36.10
C ARG A 258 15.44 3.02 -35.88
N LEU A 259 15.63 3.43 -34.62
CA LEU A 259 16.26 4.70 -34.27
C LEU A 259 17.77 4.71 -34.54
N GLN A 260 18.43 3.55 -34.48
CA GLN A 260 19.87 3.43 -34.80
C GLN A 260 20.13 3.42 -36.33
N LEU A 261 19.11 3.13 -37.16
CA LEU A 261 19.22 3.04 -38.61
C LEU A 261 18.69 4.28 -39.33
N ALA A 262 18.10 5.21 -38.58
CA ALA A 262 17.60 6.51 -39.09
C ALA A 262 18.61 7.64 -38.88
#